data_9f4b5f0b2d4ff25fd9684d70e0cd236c
#
_entry.id   9f4b5f0b2d4ff25fd9684d70e0cd236c
#
_cell.length_a   1.000
_cell.length_b   1.000
_cell.length_c   1.000
_cell.angle_alpha   90.00
_cell.angle_beta   90.00
_cell.angle_gamma   90.00
#
_symmetry.space_group_name_H-M   'P 1'
#
loop_
_entity.id
_entity.type
_entity.pdbx_description
1 polymer ?
#
loop_
_entity_poly.entity_id
_entity_poly.type
_entity_poly.pdbx_seq_one_letter_code
_entity_poly.pdbx_strand_id
1 'polypeptide(L)'
;MCIRDRADVGLVGFPNVGKSTLLSRVTNAQPKIANYHFTTLQPNLGVVDMDEGFGFVIADIPGLIEGASEGIGLGHEFLRHIERTKVMIHMVDAAGTEGRDPVADIKAINKELEAYNPQLLKKPQVIAANKIDAIAGDENEVISALRAEFEPQGIKVFPISAVSGKGLKELLYEVKDLLANCPKEVTVYEPEIDPALSFFKDEPYAVEVAADGAYEISGPKIEKMLGYTN
;
A
#
# COMPACT_ATOMS: atom_id res chain seq x y z
N MET A 1 15.90 -2.14 -10.55
CA MET A 1 14.95 -1.87 -9.47
C MET A 1 13.97 -0.82 -9.99
N CYS A 2 12.77 -1.22 -10.37
CA CYS A 2 11.82 -0.32 -11.00
C CYS A 2 11.19 0.63 -9.98
N ILE A 3 11.28 1.94 -10.25
CA ILE A 3 10.67 3.03 -9.48
C ILE A 3 9.12 2.90 -9.44
N ARG A 4 8.55 1.97 -10.20
CA ARG A 4 7.09 1.78 -10.39
C ARG A 4 6.37 1.01 -9.28
N ASP A 5 7.05 0.51 -8.27
CA ASP A 5 6.47 -0.47 -7.33
C ASP A 5 6.16 0.13 -5.95
N ARG A 6 6.16 1.46 -5.79
CA ARG A 6 5.90 2.10 -4.50
C ARG A 6 4.73 3.06 -4.62
N ALA A 7 3.65 2.76 -3.89
CA ALA A 7 2.65 3.76 -3.57
C ALA A 7 3.21 4.71 -2.50
N ASP A 8 2.97 6.00 -2.67
CA ASP A 8 3.37 7.00 -1.67
C ASP A 8 2.40 6.98 -0.49
N VAL A 9 1.13 6.71 -0.77
CA VAL A 9 0.02 6.76 0.19
C VAL A 9 -0.74 5.45 0.19
N GLY A 10 -1.01 4.90 1.37
CA GLY A 10 -1.85 3.72 1.58
C GLY A 10 -3.22 4.08 2.13
N LEU A 11 -4.29 3.60 1.51
CA LEU A 11 -5.64 3.66 2.07
C LEU A 11 -5.87 2.46 2.97
N VAL A 12 -6.22 2.73 4.22
CA VAL A 12 -6.47 1.74 5.27
C VAL A 12 -7.89 1.94 5.81
N GLY A 13 -8.58 0.86 6.05
CA GLY A 13 -9.96 0.93 6.56
C GLY A 13 -10.71 -0.37 6.32
N PHE A 14 -11.76 -0.60 7.07
CA PHE A 14 -12.63 -1.76 6.91
C PHE A 14 -13.28 -1.84 5.52
N PRO A 15 -13.83 -2.99 5.14
CA PRO A 15 -14.66 -3.08 3.94
C PRO A 15 -15.78 -2.04 3.94
N ASN A 16 -16.23 -1.64 2.76
CA ASN A 16 -17.37 -0.73 2.54
C ASN A 16 -17.27 0.70 3.12
N VAL A 17 -16.13 1.09 3.71
CA VAL A 17 -15.92 2.50 4.16
C VAL A 17 -15.75 3.48 3.00
N GLY A 18 -15.59 2.98 1.75
CA GLY A 18 -15.53 3.79 0.55
C GLY A 18 -14.12 4.02 -0.03
N LYS A 19 -13.13 3.19 0.30
CA LYS A 19 -11.75 3.32 -0.20
C LYS A 19 -11.66 3.37 -1.72
N SER A 20 -12.27 2.40 -2.40
CA SER A 20 -12.24 2.31 -3.87
C SER A 20 -13.02 3.46 -4.51
N THR A 21 -14.08 3.97 -3.85
CA THR A 21 -14.83 5.15 -4.29
C THR A 21 -13.94 6.40 -4.20
N LEU A 22 -13.24 6.58 -3.08
CA LEU A 22 -12.28 7.67 -2.94
C LEU A 22 -11.22 7.59 -4.04
N LEU A 23 -10.59 6.42 -4.21
CA LEU A 23 -9.55 6.22 -5.20
C LEU A 23 -10.04 6.60 -6.61
N SER A 24 -11.20 6.11 -7.04
CA SER A 24 -11.76 6.42 -8.35
C SER A 24 -12.10 7.90 -8.52
N ARG A 25 -12.38 8.62 -7.44
CA ARG A 25 -12.77 10.03 -7.47
C ARG A 25 -11.57 10.98 -7.56
N VAL A 26 -10.46 10.63 -6.90
CA VAL A 26 -9.28 11.48 -6.80
C VAL A 26 -8.23 11.19 -7.88
N THR A 27 -8.41 10.15 -8.67
CA THR A 27 -7.47 9.76 -9.73
C THR A 27 -7.98 10.18 -11.10
N ASN A 28 -7.10 10.73 -11.94
CA ASN A 28 -7.41 11.18 -13.30
C ASN A 28 -7.56 10.04 -14.33
N ALA A 29 -7.08 8.84 -13.98
CA ALA A 29 -7.19 7.65 -14.82
C ALA A 29 -7.88 6.54 -14.04
N GLN A 30 -8.51 5.58 -14.74
CA GLN A 30 -9.03 4.40 -14.07
C GLN A 30 -7.93 3.73 -13.26
N PRO A 31 -8.18 3.40 -11.97
CA PRO A 31 -7.22 2.71 -11.13
C PRO A 31 -6.70 1.47 -11.83
N LYS A 32 -5.38 1.32 -11.87
CA LYS A 32 -4.75 0.14 -12.47
C LYS A 32 -4.51 -0.90 -11.39
N ILE A 33 -4.93 -2.12 -11.66
CA ILE A 33 -4.56 -3.27 -10.84
C ILE A 33 -3.05 -3.49 -11.03
N ALA A 34 -2.30 -3.43 -9.94
CA ALA A 34 -0.87 -3.71 -9.98
C ALA A 34 -0.63 -5.19 -9.72
N ASN A 35 -0.03 -5.87 -10.68
CA ASN A 35 0.45 -7.24 -10.51
C ASN A 35 1.76 -7.22 -9.73
N TYR A 36 1.68 -7.39 -8.42
CA TYR A 36 2.85 -7.68 -7.62
C TYR A 36 3.12 -9.18 -7.69
N HIS A 37 4.27 -9.58 -8.19
CA HIS A 37 4.64 -10.97 -8.48
C HIS A 37 4.60 -11.93 -7.29
N PHE A 38 4.31 -11.46 -6.09
CA PHE A 38 4.37 -12.24 -4.85
C PHE A 38 3.12 -12.10 -3.96
N THR A 39 2.01 -11.56 -4.49
CA THR A 39 0.80 -11.32 -3.68
C THR A 39 -0.45 -11.88 -4.35
N THR A 40 -1.26 -12.58 -3.57
CA THR A 40 -2.61 -13.04 -3.94
C THR A 40 -3.62 -11.88 -3.98
N LEU A 41 -3.34 -10.80 -3.23
CA LEU A 41 -4.14 -9.57 -3.20
C LEU A 41 -3.46 -8.50 -4.07
N GLN A 42 -4.18 -8.06 -5.09
CA GLN A 42 -3.70 -7.02 -5.99
C GLN A 42 -4.25 -5.67 -5.54
N PRO A 43 -3.41 -4.73 -5.05
CA PRO A 43 -3.87 -3.40 -4.70
C PRO A 43 -4.26 -2.62 -5.95
N ASN A 44 -5.32 -1.83 -5.83
CA ASN A 44 -5.69 -0.88 -6.86
C ASN A 44 -4.85 0.39 -6.67
N LEU A 45 -4.09 0.76 -7.70
CA LEU A 45 -3.27 1.97 -7.68
C LEU A 45 -3.94 3.09 -8.46
N GLY A 46 -3.89 4.29 -7.92
CA GLY A 46 -4.33 5.50 -8.59
C GLY A 46 -3.29 6.60 -8.51
N VAL A 47 -3.12 7.35 -9.59
CA VAL A 47 -2.26 8.53 -9.63
C VAL A 47 -3.12 9.75 -9.37
N VAL A 48 -2.78 10.51 -8.34
CA VAL A 48 -3.38 11.80 -8.02
C VAL A 48 -2.48 12.88 -8.58
N ASP A 49 -3.02 13.68 -9.48
CA ASP A 49 -2.36 14.88 -10.00
C ASP A 49 -2.94 16.08 -9.28
N MET A 50 -2.09 16.85 -8.66
CA MET A 50 -2.45 18.11 -8.00
C MET A 50 -1.96 19.31 -8.81
N ASP A 51 -2.48 20.48 -8.49
CA ASP A 51 -2.01 21.73 -9.06
C ASP A 51 -0.48 21.86 -8.90
N GLU A 52 0.16 22.61 -9.80
CA GLU A 52 1.62 22.90 -9.77
C GLU A 52 2.54 21.71 -10.13
N GLY A 53 2.02 20.67 -10.78
CA GLY A 53 2.84 19.53 -11.23
C GLY A 53 3.28 18.59 -10.12
N PHE A 54 2.66 18.69 -8.93
CA PHE A 54 2.85 17.72 -7.87
C PHE A 54 1.86 16.55 -8.02
N GLY A 55 2.38 15.32 -8.03
CA GLY A 55 1.56 14.13 -8.09
C GLY A 55 2.11 13.05 -7.16
N PHE A 56 1.22 12.17 -6.71
CA PHE A 56 1.59 11.02 -5.88
C PHE A 56 0.69 9.81 -6.18
N VAL A 57 1.16 8.63 -5.78
CA VAL A 57 0.44 7.37 -6.01
C VAL A 57 -0.26 6.94 -4.73
N ILE A 58 -1.58 6.71 -4.83
CA ILE A 58 -2.38 6.12 -3.76
C ILE A 58 -2.63 4.65 -4.08
N ALA A 59 -2.48 3.78 -3.07
CA ALA A 59 -2.88 2.38 -3.12
C ALA A 59 -4.13 2.15 -2.28
N ASP A 60 -5.20 1.62 -2.88
CA ASP A 60 -6.27 0.96 -2.14
C ASP A 60 -5.81 -0.46 -1.82
N ILE A 61 -5.53 -0.70 -0.56
CA ILE A 61 -5.00 -1.97 -0.08
C ILE A 61 -6.15 -2.76 0.50
N PRO A 62 -6.69 -3.77 -0.22
CA PRO A 62 -7.77 -4.60 0.27
C PRO A 62 -7.27 -5.56 1.36
N GLY A 63 -8.09 -5.90 2.32
CA GLY A 63 -7.85 -7.07 3.16
C GLY A 63 -7.58 -6.85 4.64
N LEU A 64 -7.91 -5.68 5.22
CA LEU A 64 -8.01 -5.58 6.66
C LEU A 64 -9.31 -6.27 7.12
N ILE A 65 -9.15 -7.49 7.63
CA ILE A 65 -10.18 -8.25 8.33
C ILE A 65 -9.67 -8.41 9.77
N GLU A 66 -10.55 -8.33 10.74
CA GLU A 66 -10.23 -8.62 12.15
C GLU A 66 -9.49 -9.97 12.26
N GLY A 67 -8.35 -10.00 12.96
CA GLY A 67 -7.50 -11.19 13.08
C GLY A 67 -6.40 -11.33 12.03
N ALA A 68 -6.11 -10.28 11.26
CA ALA A 68 -5.05 -10.29 10.25
C ALA A 68 -3.66 -10.56 10.84
N SER A 69 -3.42 -10.18 12.10
CA SER A 69 -2.16 -10.42 12.83
C SER A 69 -2.00 -11.86 13.31
N GLU A 70 -3.08 -12.63 13.43
CA GLU A 70 -3.06 -14.02 13.92
C GLU A 70 -2.64 -15.06 12.86
N GLY A 71 -2.18 -14.60 11.69
CA GLY A 71 -1.55 -15.48 10.69
C GLY A 71 -2.52 -16.19 9.75
N ILE A 72 -3.79 -15.83 9.70
CA ILE A 72 -4.74 -16.39 8.75
C ILE A 72 -4.58 -15.68 7.39
N GLY A 73 -3.58 -16.09 6.68
CA GLY A 73 -3.37 -16.02 5.21
C GLY A 73 -3.25 -14.65 4.54
N LEU A 74 -4.17 -13.75 4.65
CA LEU A 74 -4.25 -12.52 3.83
C LEU A 74 -3.72 -11.25 4.53
N GLY A 75 -3.65 -11.26 5.88
CA GLY A 75 -3.26 -10.09 6.67
C GLY A 75 -1.79 -9.68 6.50
N HIS A 76 -0.87 -10.63 6.44
CA HIS A 76 0.55 -10.35 6.31
C HIS A 76 0.93 -9.67 4.99
N GLU A 77 0.29 -10.05 3.89
CA GLU A 77 0.52 -9.42 2.58
C GLU A 77 0.03 -7.97 2.55
N PHE A 78 -1.14 -7.72 3.15
CA PHE A 78 -1.69 -6.38 3.34
C PHE A 78 -0.72 -5.47 4.12
N LEU A 79 -0.20 -5.96 5.23
CA LEU A 79 0.68 -5.19 6.12
C LEU A 79 2.02 -4.85 5.45
N ARG A 80 2.56 -5.73 4.60
CA ARG A 80 3.73 -5.46 3.74
C ARG A 80 3.49 -4.30 2.78
N HIS A 81 2.28 -4.15 2.24
CA HIS A 81 1.97 -3.03 1.35
C HIS A 81 1.95 -1.70 2.11
N ILE A 82 1.37 -1.67 3.31
CA ILE A 82 1.38 -0.48 4.18
C ILE A 82 2.82 -0.12 4.57
N GLU A 83 3.66 -1.10 4.88
CA GLU A 83 5.05 -0.87 5.25
C GLU A 83 5.82 -0.09 4.17
N ARG A 84 5.47 -0.28 2.91
CA ARG A 84 6.11 0.37 1.76
C ARG A 84 5.58 1.78 1.47
N THR A 85 4.46 2.19 2.05
CA THR A 85 3.92 3.54 1.89
C THR A 85 4.59 4.54 2.82
N LYS A 86 4.58 5.82 2.47
CA LYS A 86 5.15 6.91 3.27
C LYS A 86 4.12 7.50 4.23
N VAL A 87 2.88 7.63 3.77
CA VAL A 87 1.75 8.24 4.49
C VAL A 87 0.58 7.26 4.48
N MET A 88 -0.22 7.24 5.54
CA MET A 88 -1.46 6.47 5.63
C MET A 88 -2.68 7.39 5.68
N ILE A 89 -3.72 7.01 4.96
CA ILE A 89 -5.06 7.58 5.12
C ILE A 89 -5.95 6.51 5.76
N HIS A 90 -6.33 6.71 7.01
CA HIS A 90 -7.33 5.91 7.69
C HIS A 90 -8.72 6.33 7.24
N MET A 91 -9.42 5.48 6.52
CA MET A 91 -10.81 5.72 6.14
C MET A 91 -11.77 5.02 7.08
N VAL A 92 -12.74 5.80 7.59
CA VAL A 92 -13.83 5.27 8.40
C VAL A 92 -15.18 5.73 7.87
N ASP A 93 -16.21 4.95 8.15
CA ASP A 93 -17.61 5.28 7.86
C ASP A 93 -18.19 6.14 9.00
N ALA A 94 -18.20 7.45 8.82
CA ALA A 94 -18.71 8.38 9.82
C ALA A 94 -20.23 8.28 10.00
N ALA A 95 -20.96 7.75 9.02
CA ALA A 95 -22.41 7.54 9.13
C ALA A 95 -22.78 6.25 9.86
N GLY A 96 -21.80 5.37 10.12
CA GLY A 96 -22.05 4.09 10.78
C GLY A 96 -23.02 3.19 10.01
N THR A 97 -23.00 3.22 8.67
CA THR A 97 -24.01 2.53 7.84
C THR A 97 -24.06 1.03 8.06
N GLU A 98 -22.99 0.43 8.59
CA GLU A 98 -22.91 -0.99 8.95
C GLU A 98 -23.06 -1.23 10.46
N GLY A 99 -23.52 -0.22 11.23
CA GLY A 99 -23.68 -0.31 12.67
C GLY A 99 -22.38 -0.33 13.47
N ARG A 100 -21.26 0.09 12.85
CA ARG A 100 -19.94 0.13 13.48
C ARG A 100 -19.65 1.54 14.03
N ASP A 101 -18.90 1.58 15.12
CA ASP A 101 -18.41 2.84 15.67
C ASP A 101 -17.10 3.26 15.00
N PRO A 102 -17.01 4.45 14.39
CA PRO A 102 -15.81 4.88 13.65
C PRO A 102 -14.57 5.01 14.54
N VAL A 103 -14.73 5.36 15.83
CA VAL A 103 -13.60 5.43 16.78
C VAL A 103 -13.06 4.03 17.07
N ALA A 104 -13.98 3.08 17.32
CA ALA A 104 -13.61 1.69 17.58
C ALA A 104 -12.93 1.05 16.36
N ASP A 105 -13.38 1.37 15.16
CA ASP A 105 -12.79 0.87 13.91
C ASP A 105 -11.33 1.31 13.74
N ILE A 106 -11.00 2.58 14.00
CA ILE A 106 -9.61 3.05 13.93
C ILE A 106 -8.76 2.36 15.00
N LYS A 107 -9.27 2.22 16.22
CA LYS A 107 -8.54 1.55 17.31
C LYS A 107 -8.26 0.08 16.98
N ALA A 108 -9.22 -0.61 16.37
CA ALA A 108 -9.04 -2.00 15.94
C ALA A 108 -7.94 -2.12 14.88
N ILE A 109 -7.95 -1.25 13.88
CA ILE A 109 -6.91 -1.21 12.84
C ILE A 109 -5.54 -0.89 13.45
N ASN A 110 -5.45 0.11 14.32
CA ASN A 110 -4.19 0.47 14.98
C ASN A 110 -3.62 -0.69 15.79
N LYS A 111 -4.47 -1.46 16.48
CA LYS A 111 -4.06 -2.66 17.21
C LYS A 111 -3.46 -3.73 16.28
N GLU A 112 -4.06 -3.94 15.12
CA GLU A 112 -3.53 -4.88 14.12
C GLU A 112 -2.19 -4.41 13.54
N LEU A 113 -2.06 -3.11 13.24
CA LEU A 113 -0.81 -2.51 12.76
C LEU A 113 0.30 -2.62 13.82
N GLU A 114 -0.02 -2.36 15.09
CA GLU A 114 0.91 -2.47 16.22
C GLU A 114 1.39 -3.89 16.43
N ALA A 115 0.47 -4.86 16.37
CA ALA A 115 0.77 -6.28 16.54
C ALA A 115 1.72 -6.81 15.46
N TYR A 116 1.59 -6.27 14.24
CA TYR A 116 2.48 -6.64 13.12
C TYR A 116 3.83 -5.93 13.20
N ASN A 117 3.82 -4.61 13.27
CA ASN A 117 5.03 -3.79 13.35
C ASN A 117 4.72 -2.43 13.99
N PRO A 118 5.13 -2.19 15.25
CA PRO A 118 4.87 -0.92 15.95
C PRO A 118 5.41 0.32 15.23
N GLN A 119 6.36 0.16 14.29
CA GLN A 119 6.89 1.27 13.51
C GLN A 119 5.85 1.84 12.52
N LEU A 120 4.83 1.05 12.15
CA LEU A 120 3.78 1.50 11.26
C LEU A 120 2.94 2.62 11.87
N LEU A 121 2.72 2.59 13.19
CA LEU A 121 2.00 3.65 13.90
C LEU A 121 2.75 4.98 13.97
N LYS A 122 4.08 4.97 13.74
CA LYS A 122 4.90 6.18 13.70
C LYS A 122 4.86 6.90 12.35
N LYS A 123 4.27 6.26 11.33
CA LYS A 123 4.13 6.89 10.02
C LYS A 123 3.18 8.07 10.09
N PRO A 124 3.44 9.13 9.31
CA PRO A 124 2.48 10.21 9.14
C PRO A 124 1.14 9.65 8.67
N GLN A 125 0.06 10.06 9.34
CA GLN A 125 -1.28 9.56 9.04
C GLN A 125 -2.34 10.62 9.23
N VAL A 126 -3.42 10.47 8.48
CA VAL A 126 -4.64 11.30 8.59
C VAL A 126 -5.87 10.40 8.63
N ILE A 127 -6.93 10.88 9.24
CA ILE A 127 -8.23 10.19 9.28
C ILE A 127 -9.17 10.86 8.29
N ALA A 128 -9.72 10.09 7.39
CA ALA A 128 -10.78 10.47 6.47
C ALA A 128 -12.11 9.90 6.96
N ALA A 129 -12.91 10.74 7.64
CA ALA A 129 -14.25 10.41 8.11
C ALA A 129 -15.21 10.53 6.92
N ASN A 130 -15.46 9.41 6.23
CA ASN A 130 -16.21 9.35 4.99
C ASN A 130 -17.71 9.15 5.23
N LYS A 131 -18.50 9.38 4.19
CA LYS A 131 -19.97 9.26 4.13
C LYS A 131 -20.70 10.29 4.99
N ILE A 132 -20.12 11.49 5.17
CA ILE A 132 -20.81 12.57 5.91
C ILE A 132 -22.15 12.96 5.29
N ASP A 133 -22.35 12.70 4.00
CA ASP A 133 -23.60 12.88 3.27
C ASP A 133 -24.71 11.92 3.70
N ALA A 134 -24.37 10.83 4.38
CA ALA A 134 -25.30 9.80 4.85
C ALA A 134 -25.54 9.83 6.37
N ILE A 135 -24.96 10.80 7.09
CA ILE A 135 -25.17 10.92 8.54
C ILE A 135 -26.60 11.35 8.80
N ALA A 136 -27.35 10.53 9.55
CA ALA A 136 -28.74 10.79 9.89
C ALA A 136 -28.94 11.74 11.10
N GLY A 137 -27.86 12.11 11.80
CA GLY A 137 -27.85 12.95 13.00
C GLY A 137 -27.00 14.20 12.85
N ASP A 138 -26.43 14.68 13.95
CA ASP A 138 -25.51 15.80 13.93
C ASP A 138 -24.11 15.35 13.44
N GLU A 139 -23.74 15.79 12.23
CA GLU A 139 -22.39 15.57 11.67
C GLU A 139 -21.29 16.01 12.65
N ASN A 140 -21.53 17.10 13.37
CA ASN A 140 -20.53 17.67 14.28
C ASN A 140 -20.27 16.76 15.49
N GLU A 141 -21.24 15.98 15.97
CA GLU A 141 -21.05 15.10 17.12
C GLU A 141 -20.05 13.99 16.80
N VAL A 142 -20.24 13.28 15.70
CA VAL A 142 -19.34 12.20 15.26
C VAL A 142 -17.94 12.72 14.96
N ILE A 143 -17.85 13.83 14.23
CA ILE A 143 -16.55 14.43 13.88
C ILE A 143 -15.84 14.96 15.12
N SER A 144 -16.57 15.56 16.07
CA SER A 144 -15.99 16.05 17.32
C SER A 144 -15.46 14.90 18.18
N ALA A 145 -16.16 13.77 18.23
CA ALA A 145 -15.67 12.57 18.93
C ALA A 145 -14.37 12.04 18.33
N LEU A 146 -14.29 11.94 16.99
CA LEU A 146 -13.06 11.55 16.30
C LEU A 146 -11.92 12.53 16.57
N ARG A 147 -12.18 13.84 16.49
CA ARG A 147 -11.16 14.87 16.78
C ARG A 147 -10.69 14.82 18.21
N ALA A 148 -11.60 14.71 19.18
CA ALA A 148 -11.24 14.64 20.60
C ALA A 148 -10.33 13.46 20.92
N GLU A 149 -10.46 12.34 20.21
CA GLU A 149 -9.67 11.13 20.43
C GLU A 149 -8.32 11.18 19.71
N PHE A 150 -8.26 11.67 18.45
CA PHE A 150 -7.09 11.49 17.61
C PHE A 150 -6.26 12.76 17.38
N GLU A 151 -6.84 13.96 17.43
CA GLU A 151 -6.05 15.20 17.27
C GLU A 151 -5.02 15.42 18.40
N PRO A 152 -5.27 15.03 19.68
CA PRO A 152 -4.21 15.10 20.71
C PRO A 152 -3.00 14.20 20.41
N GLN A 153 -3.18 13.18 19.54
CA GLN A 153 -2.11 12.29 19.07
C GLN A 153 -1.40 12.85 17.83
N GLY A 154 -1.77 14.04 17.36
CA GLY A 154 -1.22 14.68 16.16
C GLY A 154 -1.83 14.18 14.85
N ILE A 155 -2.94 13.45 14.89
CA ILE A 155 -3.61 12.89 13.72
C ILE A 155 -4.81 13.77 13.38
N LYS A 156 -4.77 14.45 12.22
CA LYS A 156 -5.86 15.31 11.77
C LYS A 156 -7.04 14.52 11.23
N VAL A 157 -8.26 15.01 11.48
CA VAL A 157 -9.51 14.39 11.04
C VAL A 157 -10.18 15.26 9.97
N PHE A 158 -10.41 14.66 8.81
CA PHE A 158 -11.05 15.31 7.65
C PHE A 158 -12.42 14.69 7.41
N PRO A 159 -13.52 15.45 7.61
CA PRO A 159 -14.85 15.02 7.19
C PRO A 159 -14.96 15.09 5.67
N ILE A 160 -15.27 13.97 5.05
CA ILE A 160 -15.35 13.85 3.60
C ILE A 160 -16.60 13.12 3.12
N SER A 161 -16.97 13.38 1.88
CA SER A 161 -17.86 12.52 1.11
C SER A 161 -17.17 12.15 -0.21
N ALA A 162 -16.76 10.91 -0.33
CA ALA A 162 -16.15 10.39 -1.55
C ALA A 162 -17.13 10.44 -2.74
N VAL A 163 -18.44 10.36 -2.48
CA VAL A 163 -19.48 10.40 -3.51
C VAL A 163 -19.68 11.84 -4.03
N SER A 164 -19.86 12.81 -3.14
CA SER A 164 -20.09 14.20 -3.52
C SER A 164 -18.82 14.98 -3.86
N GLY A 165 -17.68 14.54 -3.35
CA GLY A 165 -16.40 15.24 -3.47
C GLY A 165 -16.12 16.25 -2.35
N LYS A 166 -17.06 16.43 -1.39
CA LYS A 166 -16.89 17.37 -0.26
C LYS A 166 -15.67 16.97 0.57
N GLY A 167 -14.81 17.92 0.96
CA GLY A 167 -13.66 17.72 1.84
C GLY A 167 -12.46 17.01 1.21
N LEU A 168 -12.55 16.55 -0.05
CA LEU A 168 -11.46 15.81 -0.68
C LEU A 168 -10.23 16.68 -0.95
N LYS A 169 -10.46 17.93 -1.33
CA LYS A 169 -9.39 18.87 -1.66
C LYS A 169 -8.51 19.14 -0.43
N GLU A 170 -9.12 19.41 0.69
CA GLU A 170 -8.46 19.67 1.98
C GLU A 170 -7.67 18.46 2.44
N LEU A 171 -8.24 17.25 2.33
CA LEU A 171 -7.56 15.99 2.63
C LEU A 171 -6.31 15.81 1.76
N LEU A 172 -6.42 16.02 0.44
CA LEU A 172 -5.29 15.82 -0.48
C LEU A 172 -4.16 16.84 -0.25
N TYR A 173 -4.47 18.10 0.10
CA TYR A 173 -3.45 19.09 0.43
C TYR A 173 -2.70 18.71 1.72
N GLU A 174 -3.39 18.23 2.74
CA GLU A 174 -2.72 17.75 3.95
C GLU A 174 -1.80 16.55 3.65
N VAL A 175 -2.26 15.62 2.82
CA VAL A 175 -1.44 14.48 2.38
C VAL A 175 -0.21 14.94 1.61
N LYS A 176 -0.34 15.96 0.74
CA LYS A 176 0.78 16.60 0.03
C LYS A 176 1.81 17.16 1.02
N ASP A 177 1.34 17.88 2.04
CA ASP A 177 2.20 18.48 3.05
C ASP A 177 2.92 17.42 3.89
N LEU A 178 2.23 16.35 4.26
CA LEU A 178 2.84 15.21 4.95
C LEU A 178 3.91 14.53 4.08
N LEU A 179 3.63 14.31 2.79
CA LEU A 179 4.60 13.72 1.86
C LEU A 179 5.83 14.61 1.66
N ALA A 180 5.65 15.92 1.62
CA ALA A 180 6.75 16.88 1.48
C ALA A 180 7.69 16.86 2.70
N ASN A 181 7.13 16.61 3.90
CA ASN A 181 7.86 16.53 5.15
C ASN A 181 8.43 15.13 5.47
N CYS A 182 8.06 14.10 4.68
CA CYS A 182 8.64 12.77 4.85
C CYS A 182 10.13 12.77 4.53
N PRO A 183 10.97 12.12 5.36
CA PRO A 183 12.38 11.94 5.05
C PRO A 183 12.53 11.25 3.68
N LYS A 184 13.44 11.75 2.84
CA LYS A 184 13.76 11.11 1.55
C LYS A 184 14.67 9.88 1.75
N GLU A 185 14.47 9.14 2.82
CA GLU A 185 15.22 7.92 3.06
C GLU A 185 14.82 6.87 2.03
N VAL A 186 15.79 6.47 1.24
CA VAL A 186 15.67 5.30 0.39
C VAL A 186 15.87 4.10 1.30
N THR A 187 14.78 3.52 1.79
CA THR A 187 14.87 2.23 2.48
C THR A 187 15.34 1.20 1.45
N VAL A 188 16.60 0.82 1.56
CA VAL A 188 17.18 -0.27 0.76
C VAL A 188 16.70 -1.55 1.42
N TYR A 189 15.67 -2.18 0.85
CA TYR A 189 15.32 -3.54 1.25
C TYR A 189 16.36 -4.48 0.65
N GLU A 190 17.05 -5.21 1.49
CA GLU A 190 17.86 -6.33 1.01
C GLU A 190 16.91 -7.34 0.35
N PRO A 191 17.22 -7.83 -0.85
CA PRO A 191 16.38 -8.85 -1.47
C PRO A 191 16.39 -10.09 -0.57
N GLU A 192 15.21 -10.56 -0.14
CA GLU A 192 15.05 -11.80 0.64
C GLU A 192 15.59 -13.04 -0.11
N ILE A 193 15.76 -12.90 -1.40
CA ILE A 193 16.39 -13.88 -2.29
C ILE A 193 17.48 -13.14 -3.05
N ASP A 194 18.73 -13.47 -2.82
CA ASP A 194 19.81 -13.07 -3.69
C ASP A 194 19.62 -13.80 -5.04
N PRO A 195 19.23 -13.07 -6.12
CA PRO A 195 19.06 -13.70 -7.43
C PRO A 195 20.34 -14.38 -7.91
N ALA A 196 21.51 -13.90 -7.46
CA ALA A 196 22.79 -14.51 -7.78
C ALA A 196 22.96 -15.88 -7.07
N LEU A 197 22.42 -16.05 -5.85
CA LEU A 197 22.50 -17.32 -5.14
C LEU A 197 21.50 -18.38 -5.65
N SER A 198 20.38 -17.94 -6.28
CA SER A 198 19.37 -18.89 -6.76
C SER A 198 19.56 -19.31 -8.22
N PHE A 199 20.21 -18.47 -9.04
CA PHE A 199 20.38 -18.73 -10.48
C PHE A 199 21.81 -19.04 -10.90
N PHE A 200 22.81 -18.73 -10.09
CA PHE A 200 24.20 -19.00 -10.35
C PHE A 200 24.82 -19.80 -9.18
N LYS A 201 24.41 -21.05 -8.99
CA LYS A 201 25.45 -22.03 -8.71
C LYS A 201 26.23 -22.09 -10.02
N ASP A 202 27.41 -21.49 -10.04
CA ASP A 202 28.36 -21.66 -11.13
C ASP A 202 28.73 -23.13 -11.17
N GLU A 203 27.93 -23.91 -11.89
CA GLU A 203 28.34 -25.22 -12.30
C GLU A 203 29.48 -24.97 -13.31
N PRO A 204 30.69 -25.43 -13.01
CA PRO A 204 31.84 -25.12 -13.83
C PRO A 204 31.61 -25.64 -15.24
N TYR A 205 31.87 -24.80 -16.22
CA TYR A 205 31.97 -25.22 -17.61
C TYR A 205 33.43 -25.28 -18.03
N ALA A 206 33.75 -26.21 -18.90
CA ALA A 206 35.06 -26.33 -19.51
C ALA A 206 34.99 -25.83 -20.95
N VAL A 207 36.05 -25.14 -21.39
CA VAL A 207 36.22 -24.70 -22.77
C VAL A 207 37.52 -25.33 -23.27
N GLU A 208 37.44 -26.17 -24.28
CA GLU A 208 38.58 -26.81 -24.93
C GLU A 208 38.65 -26.38 -26.39
N VAL A 209 39.87 -26.35 -26.92
CA VAL A 209 40.08 -26.03 -28.33
C VAL A 209 40.37 -27.35 -29.04
N ALA A 210 39.48 -27.74 -29.93
CA ALA A 210 39.64 -28.95 -30.75
C ALA A 210 40.77 -28.81 -31.77
N ALA A 211 41.26 -29.91 -32.30
CA ALA A 211 42.39 -29.94 -33.20
C ALA A 211 42.15 -29.18 -34.52
N ASP A 212 40.89 -28.92 -34.87
CA ASP A 212 40.46 -28.11 -36.02
C ASP A 212 40.33 -26.61 -35.74
N GLY A 213 40.64 -26.18 -34.50
CA GLY A 213 40.53 -24.79 -34.04
C GLY A 213 39.12 -24.38 -33.58
N ALA A 214 38.15 -25.29 -33.49
CA ALA A 214 36.83 -25.03 -32.93
C ALA A 214 36.89 -25.02 -31.39
N TYR A 215 36.01 -24.24 -30.76
CA TYR A 215 35.87 -24.26 -29.32
C TYR A 215 34.78 -25.26 -28.91
N GLU A 216 35.14 -26.23 -28.10
CA GLU A 216 34.22 -27.17 -27.49
C GLU A 216 33.94 -26.75 -26.06
N ILE A 217 32.63 -26.52 -25.76
CA ILE A 217 32.18 -26.06 -24.43
C ILE A 217 31.35 -27.17 -23.83
N SER A 218 31.76 -27.68 -22.66
CA SER A 218 31.05 -28.74 -21.93
C SER A 218 30.72 -28.29 -20.53
N GLY A 219 29.61 -28.77 -20.01
CA GLY A 219 29.18 -28.56 -18.62
C GLY A 219 27.71 -28.83 -18.42
N PRO A 220 27.30 -29.18 -17.18
CA PRO A 220 25.91 -29.61 -16.87
C PRO A 220 24.85 -28.61 -17.29
N LYS A 221 25.17 -27.31 -17.21
CA LYS A 221 24.25 -26.22 -17.59
C LYS A 221 24.05 -26.14 -19.10
N ILE A 222 25.11 -26.36 -19.87
CA ILE A 222 25.10 -26.31 -21.33
C ILE A 222 24.38 -27.52 -21.90
N GLU A 223 24.62 -28.69 -21.35
CA GLU A 223 23.92 -29.94 -21.71
C GLU A 223 22.41 -29.84 -21.41
N LYS A 224 22.04 -29.20 -20.29
CA LYS A 224 20.65 -28.96 -19.93
C LYS A 224 19.97 -27.94 -20.86
N MET A 225 20.68 -26.91 -21.31
CA MET A 225 20.16 -25.94 -22.28
C MET A 225 19.99 -26.58 -23.67
N LEU A 226 20.89 -27.43 -24.09
CA LEU A 226 20.79 -28.18 -25.36
C LEU A 226 19.65 -29.22 -25.34
N GLY A 227 19.38 -29.82 -24.18
CA GLY A 227 18.26 -30.76 -24.01
C GLY A 227 16.87 -30.17 -24.14
N TYR A 228 16.75 -28.83 -24.11
CA TYR A 228 15.46 -28.11 -24.32
C TYR A 228 15.23 -27.68 -25.77
N THR A 229 16.15 -27.97 -26.69
CA THR A 229 16.10 -27.52 -28.11
C THR A 229 15.71 -28.64 -29.10
N ASN A 230 15.13 -29.73 -28.63
CA ASN A 230 14.53 -30.78 -29.49
C ASN A 230 13.02 -30.72 -29.50
#